data_55523d93b9475012d4b6e3c28f2b8923
#
_entry.id   55523d93b9475012d4b6e3c28f2b8923
#
_cell.length_a   1.000
_cell.length_b   1.000
_cell.length_c   1.000
_cell.angle_alpha   90.00
_cell.angle_beta   90.00
_cell.angle_gamma   90.00
#
_symmetry.space_group_name_H-M   'P 1'
#
loop_
_entity.id
_entity.type
_entity.pdbx_description
1 polymer ?
#
loop_
_entity_poly.entity_id
_entity_poly.type
_entity_poly.pdbx_seq_one_letter_code
_entity_poly.pdbx_strand_id
1 'polypeptide(L)'
;MKKEQPDKRLRPDLPKDPFGDFQYRQALAEEMLPMIGRIYRDNVHLLLYGKPLVNLSVSEIMNAHRFVRETENNELSEFETYQVIVALSDLELGPAEIDIGIIAAAYLFDDKNLSLEEFVKDSIADLIGQQGSILEEAQDVVLYGFGRIGRLLTRMLIEDSGGGDNLRLRAIVVRKAVEGDIIKRANLMRTDSVHGPFKGTVRVIEEEDKLIINGNEVKIIYATNPSEIDYTDYDISNALLIDNTGVWRTKEGLGTHLNCNGISKVLLTAPAKDGIKNIVHGINNEIIEDDQILGAASCTTNAIVPTLKVLNDEYGIISGHIESVHSYTNDQNLIDNFH
;
A
#
# COMPACT_ATOMS: atom_id res chain seq x y z
N MET A 1 33.26 -8.00 -13.95
CA MET A 1 33.93 -9.02 -13.11
C MET A 1 32.90 -9.58 -12.18
N LYS A 2 32.51 -10.86 -12.30
CA LYS A 2 31.65 -11.50 -11.29
C LYS A 2 32.45 -11.49 -9.98
N LYS A 3 31.99 -10.78 -8.96
CA LYS A 3 32.52 -10.94 -7.61
C LYS A 3 32.16 -12.38 -7.22
N GLU A 4 33.18 -13.20 -6.91
CA GLU A 4 32.97 -14.49 -6.27
C GLU A 4 32.16 -14.24 -4.99
N GLN A 5 31.01 -14.90 -4.89
CA GLN A 5 30.16 -14.80 -3.69
C GLN A 5 30.92 -15.43 -2.52
N PRO A 6 30.99 -14.77 -1.37
CA PRO A 6 31.57 -15.40 -0.20
C PRO A 6 30.75 -16.62 0.20
N ASP A 7 31.44 -17.64 0.72
CA ASP A 7 30.88 -18.95 1.09
C ASP A 7 29.99 -18.92 2.35
N LYS A 8 29.28 -17.82 2.56
CA LYS A 8 28.34 -17.60 3.67
C LYS A 8 26.97 -18.30 3.45
N ARG A 9 26.76 -18.96 2.31
CA ARG A 9 25.55 -19.72 2.05
C ARG A 9 25.59 -21.05 2.80
N LEU A 10 25.16 -21.05 4.04
CA LEU A 10 24.78 -22.27 4.75
C LEU A 10 23.49 -22.82 4.16
N ARG A 11 23.51 -23.20 2.87
CA ARG A 11 22.41 -23.96 2.29
C ARG A 11 22.52 -25.38 2.80
N PRO A 12 21.43 -25.92 3.36
CA PRO A 12 21.37 -27.36 3.60
C PRO A 12 21.58 -28.09 2.28
N ASP A 13 21.92 -29.38 2.34
CA ASP A 13 21.96 -30.22 1.14
C ASP A 13 20.60 -30.18 0.45
N LEU A 14 20.47 -29.32 -0.55
CA LEU A 14 19.24 -29.18 -1.32
C LEU A 14 18.99 -30.46 -2.13
N PRO A 15 17.73 -30.89 -2.28
CA PRO A 15 17.39 -31.99 -3.17
C PRO A 15 17.97 -31.76 -4.57
N LYS A 16 18.64 -32.78 -5.12
CA LYS A 16 19.30 -32.66 -6.44
C LYS A 16 18.32 -32.81 -7.61
N ASP A 17 17.13 -33.30 -7.32
CA ASP A 17 16.09 -33.45 -8.33
C ASP A 17 15.13 -32.23 -8.31
N PRO A 18 14.61 -31.81 -9.49
CA PRO A 18 13.77 -30.62 -9.59
C PRO A 18 12.47 -30.67 -8.78
N PHE A 19 11.92 -31.85 -8.57
CA PHE A 19 10.68 -32.00 -7.82
C PHE A 19 10.92 -31.87 -6.31
N GLY A 20 11.98 -32.48 -5.80
CA GLY A 20 12.38 -32.33 -4.42
C GLY A 20 12.78 -30.87 -4.07
N ASP A 21 13.51 -30.17 -4.95
CA ASP A 21 13.82 -28.73 -4.80
C ASP A 21 12.54 -27.90 -4.75
N PHE A 22 11.58 -28.16 -5.64
CA PHE A 22 10.29 -27.48 -5.64
C PHE A 22 9.52 -27.71 -4.33
N GLN A 23 9.42 -28.96 -3.86
CA GLN A 23 8.73 -29.28 -2.61
C GLN A 23 9.38 -28.63 -1.40
N TYR A 24 10.72 -28.59 -1.36
CA TYR A 24 11.45 -27.93 -0.29
C TYR A 24 11.15 -26.43 -0.23
N ARG A 25 11.21 -25.73 -1.37
CA ARG A 25 10.88 -24.30 -1.48
C ARG A 25 9.42 -24.02 -1.14
N GLN A 26 8.52 -24.90 -1.58
CA GLN A 26 7.11 -24.82 -1.24
C GLN A 26 6.90 -24.91 0.27
N ALA A 27 7.53 -25.86 0.94
CA ALA A 27 7.44 -26.03 2.38
C ALA A 27 7.93 -24.78 3.13
N LEU A 28 9.04 -24.16 2.71
CA LEU A 28 9.51 -22.90 3.28
C LEU A 28 8.50 -21.77 3.09
N ALA A 29 7.93 -21.64 1.90
CA ALA A 29 6.92 -20.62 1.63
C ALA A 29 5.63 -20.84 2.46
N GLU A 30 5.25 -22.09 2.72
CA GLU A 30 4.15 -22.45 3.62
C GLU A 30 4.44 -22.03 5.07
N GLU A 31 5.66 -22.24 5.55
CA GLU A 31 6.08 -21.85 6.89
C GLU A 31 6.21 -20.32 7.07
N MET A 32 6.50 -19.57 6.00
CA MET A 32 6.55 -18.09 6.03
C MET A 32 5.18 -17.47 6.34
N LEU A 33 4.08 -18.04 5.83
CA LEU A 33 2.75 -17.42 5.90
C LEU A 33 2.31 -17.02 7.31
N PRO A 34 2.36 -17.88 8.34
CA PRO A 34 1.93 -17.52 9.68
C PRO A 34 2.85 -16.47 10.32
N MET A 35 4.13 -16.44 9.98
CA MET A 35 5.08 -15.44 10.48
C MET A 35 4.83 -14.08 9.85
N ILE A 36 4.68 -14.03 8.51
CA ILE A 36 4.30 -12.80 7.79
C ILE A 36 3.01 -12.20 8.37
N GLY A 37 1.99 -13.04 8.59
CA GLY A 37 0.71 -12.59 9.14
C GLY A 37 0.81 -12.10 10.59
N ARG A 38 1.73 -12.64 11.40
CA ARG A 38 1.98 -12.18 12.77
C ARG A 38 2.66 -10.81 12.76
N ILE A 39 3.77 -10.71 12.05
CA ILE A 39 4.58 -9.48 11.91
C ILE A 39 3.72 -8.34 11.34
N TYR A 40 2.85 -8.64 10.37
CA TYR A 40 1.91 -7.67 9.81
C TYR A 40 0.94 -7.11 10.85
N ARG A 41 0.42 -7.94 11.77
CA ARG A 41 -0.47 -7.47 12.84
C ARG A 41 0.23 -6.56 13.86
N ASP A 42 1.54 -6.63 13.93
CA ASP A 42 2.39 -5.73 14.73
C ASP A 42 2.80 -4.47 13.94
N ASN A 43 2.04 -4.11 12.89
CA ASN A 43 2.26 -2.96 12.00
C ASN A 43 3.59 -2.98 11.22
N VAL A 44 4.18 -4.14 11.01
CA VAL A 44 5.39 -4.31 10.21
C VAL A 44 5.07 -4.98 8.88
N HIS A 45 5.32 -4.28 7.79
CA HIS A 45 5.06 -4.76 6.43
C HIS A 45 6.32 -5.36 5.83
N LEU A 46 6.30 -6.68 5.59
CA LEU A 46 7.41 -7.36 4.94
C LEU A 46 7.31 -7.24 3.42
N LEU A 47 8.41 -6.83 2.81
CA LEU A 47 8.56 -6.70 1.36
C LEU A 47 9.61 -7.68 0.83
N LEU A 48 9.52 -7.99 -0.46
CA LEU A 48 10.55 -8.67 -1.23
C LEU A 48 10.86 -7.83 -2.47
N TYR A 49 11.96 -7.10 -2.46
CA TYR A 49 12.34 -6.13 -3.49
C TYR A 49 11.17 -5.19 -3.84
N GLY A 50 10.64 -4.54 -2.80
CA GLY A 50 9.54 -3.59 -2.89
C GLY A 50 8.15 -4.20 -3.10
N LYS A 51 8.01 -5.54 -3.15
CA LYS A 51 6.70 -6.21 -3.30
C LYS A 51 6.18 -6.69 -1.96
N PRO A 52 5.00 -6.25 -1.51
CA PRO A 52 4.41 -6.71 -0.26
C PRO A 52 4.16 -8.23 -0.25
N LEU A 53 4.47 -8.87 0.87
CA LEU A 53 4.29 -10.30 1.06
C LEU A 53 2.98 -10.67 1.78
N VAL A 54 2.32 -9.69 2.40
CA VAL A 54 1.04 -9.91 3.09
C VAL A 54 -0.05 -10.33 2.09
N ASN A 55 -0.94 -11.22 2.52
CA ASN A 55 -2.05 -11.75 1.71
C ASN A 55 -1.62 -12.47 0.42
N LEU A 56 -0.38 -12.90 0.30
CA LEU A 56 0.07 -13.77 -0.78
C LEU A 56 -0.21 -15.24 -0.45
N SER A 57 -0.49 -16.02 -1.50
CA SER A 57 -0.48 -17.48 -1.44
C SER A 57 0.95 -18.04 -1.53
N VAL A 58 1.13 -19.29 -1.18
CA VAL A 58 2.42 -20.00 -1.33
C VAL A 58 2.99 -19.88 -2.74
N SER A 59 2.16 -20.09 -3.76
CA SER A 59 2.60 -19.96 -5.15
C SER A 59 2.99 -18.54 -5.55
N GLU A 60 2.34 -17.52 -4.98
CA GLU A 60 2.69 -16.11 -5.22
C GLU A 60 4.02 -15.75 -4.55
N ILE A 61 4.27 -16.25 -3.33
CA ILE A 61 5.57 -16.09 -2.65
C ILE A 61 6.71 -16.72 -3.50
N MET A 62 6.52 -17.94 -3.95
CA MET A 62 7.50 -18.62 -4.82
C MET A 62 7.73 -17.87 -6.14
N ASN A 63 6.65 -17.35 -6.76
CA ASN A 63 6.76 -16.54 -7.97
C ASN A 63 7.46 -15.21 -7.73
N ALA A 64 7.25 -14.57 -6.58
CA ALA A 64 7.97 -13.34 -6.22
C ALA A 64 9.48 -13.59 -6.13
N HIS A 65 9.92 -14.68 -5.49
CA HIS A 65 11.34 -15.06 -5.43
C HIS A 65 11.90 -15.40 -6.82
N ARG A 66 11.14 -16.10 -7.63
CA ARG A 66 11.55 -16.38 -9.02
C ARG A 66 11.76 -15.09 -9.80
N PHE A 67 10.83 -14.14 -9.70
CA PHE A 67 10.93 -12.84 -10.37
C PHE A 67 12.20 -12.08 -9.95
N VAL A 68 12.51 -12.06 -8.65
CA VAL A 68 13.74 -11.44 -8.14
C VAL A 68 14.99 -12.10 -8.72
N ARG A 69 15.05 -13.42 -8.78
CA ARG A 69 16.20 -14.14 -9.38
C ARG A 69 16.38 -13.79 -10.87
N GLU A 70 15.29 -13.64 -11.60
CA GLU A 70 15.32 -13.33 -13.03
C GLU A 70 15.67 -11.87 -13.32
N THR A 71 15.24 -10.92 -12.48
CA THR A 71 15.42 -9.48 -12.70
C THR A 71 16.70 -8.92 -12.06
N GLU A 72 16.98 -9.30 -10.82
CA GLU A 72 18.12 -8.79 -10.06
C GLU A 72 19.41 -9.58 -10.29
N ASN A 73 19.36 -10.63 -11.11
CA ASN A 73 20.49 -11.52 -11.40
C ASN A 73 21.21 -12.00 -10.12
N ASN A 74 20.44 -12.22 -9.07
CA ASN A 74 20.91 -12.80 -7.82
C ASN A 74 20.25 -14.15 -7.59
N GLU A 75 20.88 -15.02 -6.79
CA GLU A 75 20.36 -16.35 -6.51
C GLU A 75 19.57 -16.41 -5.20
N LEU A 76 18.96 -15.29 -4.79
CA LEU A 76 18.11 -15.25 -3.60
C LEU A 76 16.99 -16.28 -3.71
N SER A 77 16.80 -17.06 -2.68
CA SER A 77 15.76 -18.08 -2.63
C SER A 77 14.90 -17.93 -1.38
N GLU A 78 13.85 -18.71 -1.33
CA GLU A 78 12.95 -18.83 -0.18
C GLU A 78 13.72 -19.20 1.10
N PHE A 79 14.83 -19.92 0.98
CA PHE A 79 15.67 -20.32 2.10
C PHE A 79 16.30 -19.12 2.82
N GLU A 80 16.94 -18.22 2.08
CA GLU A 80 17.63 -17.06 2.66
C GLU A 80 16.61 -16.10 3.32
N THR A 81 15.49 -15.84 2.64
CA THR A 81 14.47 -14.93 3.16
C THR A 81 13.69 -15.53 4.34
N TYR A 82 13.46 -16.84 4.33
CA TYR A 82 12.87 -17.53 5.47
C TYR A 82 13.66 -17.30 6.75
N GLN A 83 14.99 -17.44 6.70
CA GLN A 83 15.84 -17.23 7.86
C GLN A 83 15.78 -15.78 8.37
N VAL A 84 15.70 -14.80 7.46
CA VAL A 84 15.49 -13.40 7.85
C VAL A 84 14.15 -13.22 8.57
N ILE A 85 13.06 -13.82 8.04
CA ILE A 85 11.74 -13.76 8.70
C ILE A 85 11.78 -14.41 10.08
N VAL A 86 12.46 -15.54 10.24
CA VAL A 86 12.64 -16.19 11.55
C VAL A 86 13.34 -15.25 12.52
N ALA A 87 14.45 -14.64 12.10
CA ALA A 87 15.19 -13.68 12.93
C ALA A 87 14.35 -12.45 13.32
N LEU A 88 13.49 -11.97 12.42
CA LEU A 88 12.57 -10.86 12.70
C LEU A 88 11.44 -11.25 13.65
N SER A 89 10.95 -12.50 13.56
CA SER A 89 9.80 -12.97 14.34
C SER A 89 10.01 -12.99 15.84
N ASP A 90 11.27 -13.00 16.29
CA ASP A 90 11.66 -13.00 17.71
C ASP A 90 11.93 -11.59 18.24
N LEU A 91 11.75 -10.54 17.42
CA LEU A 91 12.03 -9.17 17.79
C LEU A 91 10.75 -8.38 18.04
N GLU A 92 10.82 -7.49 19.01
CA GLU A 92 9.80 -6.47 19.26
C GLU A 92 10.07 -5.26 18.38
N LEU A 93 9.36 -5.16 17.26
CA LEU A 93 9.58 -4.16 16.23
C LEU A 93 8.56 -3.02 16.31
N GLY A 94 8.99 -1.81 15.98
CA GLY A 94 8.11 -0.68 15.69
C GLY A 94 7.51 -0.76 14.29
N PRO A 95 6.45 0.02 14.01
CA PRO A 95 5.82 0.07 12.70
C PRO A 95 6.81 0.44 11.60
N ALA A 96 6.93 -0.40 10.58
CA ALA A 96 7.90 -0.22 9.51
C ALA A 96 7.58 -1.04 8.25
N GLU A 97 8.22 -0.68 7.15
CA GLU A 97 8.36 -1.53 5.97
C GLU A 97 9.78 -2.13 5.97
N ILE A 98 9.87 -3.45 5.96
CA ILE A 98 11.15 -4.18 5.99
C ILE A 98 11.27 -5.06 4.74
N ASP A 99 12.23 -4.75 3.89
CA ASP A 99 12.51 -5.57 2.71
C ASP A 99 13.47 -6.71 3.06
N ILE A 100 12.91 -7.89 3.26
CA ILE A 100 13.67 -9.10 3.62
C ILE A 100 14.60 -9.58 2.51
N GLY A 101 14.27 -9.28 1.24
CA GLY A 101 15.12 -9.63 0.11
C GLY A 101 16.39 -8.80 0.07
N ILE A 102 16.28 -7.50 0.35
CA ILE A 102 17.43 -6.59 0.43
C ILE A 102 18.33 -6.99 1.60
N ILE A 103 17.76 -7.27 2.78
CA ILE A 103 18.52 -7.70 3.97
C ILE A 103 19.24 -9.03 3.70
N ALA A 104 18.53 -10.02 3.16
CA ALA A 104 19.13 -11.31 2.83
C ALA A 104 20.27 -11.19 1.81
N ALA A 105 20.07 -10.38 0.76
CA ALA A 105 21.10 -10.13 -0.23
C ALA A 105 22.30 -9.38 0.38
N ALA A 106 22.08 -8.35 1.20
CA ALA A 106 23.14 -7.61 1.86
C ALA A 106 23.98 -8.50 2.79
N TYR A 107 23.35 -9.40 3.54
CA TYR A 107 24.04 -10.36 4.40
C TYR A 107 25.03 -11.24 3.63
N LEU A 108 24.71 -11.67 2.41
CA LEU A 108 25.59 -12.49 1.59
C LEU A 108 26.91 -11.80 1.19
N PHE A 109 26.93 -10.47 1.21
CA PHE A 109 28.08 -9.64 0.84
C PHE A 109 28.73 -8.92 2.03
N ASP A 110 28.22 -9.16 3.25
CA ASP A 110 28.78 -8.52 4.45
C ASP A 110 30.13 -9.11 4.85
N ASP A 111 31.07 -8.22 5.12
CA ASP A 111 32.45 -8.58 5.51
C ASP A 111 32.66 -8.64 7.03
N LYS A 112 31.66 -8.24 7.84
CA LYS A 112 31.81 -8.10 9.31
C LYS A 112 31.80 -9.43 10.07
N ASN A 113 31.60 -10.55 9.41
CA ASN A 113 31.60 -11.90 10.02
C ASN A 113 30.51 -12.10 11.13
N LEU A 114 29.40 -11.35 11.04
CA LEU A 114 28.27 -11.48 11.94
C LEU A 114 27.46 -12.75 11.65
N SER A 115 26.77 -13.28 12.65
CA SER A 115 25.68 -14.23 12.41
C SER A 115 24.52 -13.53 11.68
N LEU A 116 23.65 -14.30 11.03
CA LEU A 116 22.47 -13.71 10.36
C LEU A 116 21.60 -12.93 11.36
N GLU A 117 21.38 -13.47 12.55
CA GLU A 117 20.58 -12.83 13.59
C GLU A 117 21.19 -11.50 14.05
N GLU A 118 22.52 -11.45 14.22
CA GLU A 118 23.23 -10.22 14.58
C GLU A 118 23.16 -9.20 13.44
N PHE A 119 23.33 -9.66 12.20
CA PHE A 119 23.24 -8.80 11.03
C PHE A 119 21.85 -8.20 10.84
N VAL A 120 20.79 -9.01 10.99
CA VAL A 120 19.39 -8.54 10.94
C VAL A 120 19.16 -7.49 12.03
N LYS A 121 19.57 -7.75 13.27
CA LYS A 121 19.45 -6.79 14.38
C LYS A 121 20.20 -5.48 14.12
N ASP A 122 21.42 -5.55 13.56
CA ASP A 122 22.22 -4.36 13.21
C ASP A 122 21.53 -3.55 12.10
N SER A 123 20.94 -4.25 11.11
CA SER A 123 20.27 -3.63 9.96
C SER A 123 18.99 -2.86 10.30
N ILE A 124 18.33 -3.21 11.40
CA ILE A 124 17.05 -2.62 11.82
C ILE A 124 17.09 -2.12 13.27
N ALA A 125 18.29 -1.76 13.77
CA ALA A 125 18.50 -1.43 15.18
C ALA A 125 17.62 -0.27 15.68
N ASP A 126 17.29 0.67 14.80
CA ASP A 126 16.41 1.83 15.06
C ASP A 126 14.92 1.45 15.20
N LEU A 127 14.53 0.26 14.77
CA LEU A 127 13.15 -0.22 14.86
C LEU A 127 12.90 -1.09 16.10
N ILE A 128 13.98 -1.63 16.71
CA ILE A 128 13.87 -2.55 17.85
C ILE A 128 13.45 -1.78 19.11
N GLY A 129 12.43 -2.28 19.80
CA GLY A 129 11.90 -1.66 21.01
C GLY A 129 11.06 -0.39 20.78
N GLN A 130 10.77 -0.07 19.51
CA GLN A 130 9.92 1.07 19.12
C GLN A 130 8.45 0.63 18.92
N GLN A 131 7.98 -0.32 19.73
CA GLN A 131 6.59 -0.79 19.66
C GLN A 131 5.60 0.37 19.84
N GLY A 132 4.50 0.30 19.14
CA GLY A 132 3.41 1.27 19.22
C GLY A 132 2.81 1.61 17.87
N SER A 133 1.95 2.60 17.85
CA SER A 133 1.36 3.15 16.64
C SER A 133 2.25 4.28 16.10
N ILE A 134 2.26 4.47 14.78
CA ILE A 134 2.86 5.66 14.13
C ILE A 134 2.13 6.94 14.57
N LEU A 135 0.84 6.81 14.85
CA LEU A 135 -0.01 7.90 15.32
C LEU A 135 -0.38 7.67 16.79
N GLU A 136 -0.46 8.76 17.58
CA GLU A 136 -0.94 8.70 18.97
C GLU A 136 -2.38 8.15 19.04
N GLU A 137 -3.21 8.52 18.06
CA GLU A 137 -4.56 8.00 17.84
C GLU A 137 -4.74 7.66 16.37
N ALA A 138 -5.46 6.56 16.08
CA ALA A 138 -5.75 6.16 14.71
C ALA A 138 -6.50 7.26 13.95
N GLN A 139 -6.02 7.62 12.76
CA GLN A 139 -6.59 8.66 11.92
C GLN A 139 -7.79 8.13 11.14
N ASP A 140 -8.97 8.70 11.35
CA ASP A 140 -10.14 8.39 10.55
C ASP A 140 -9.98 8.87 9.10
N VAL A 141 -10.37 8.04 8.14
CA VAL A 141 -10.35 8.33 6.71
C VAL A 141 -11.76 8.22 6.13
N VAL A 142 -12.13 9.19 5.32
CA VAL A 142 -13.36 9.21 4.53
C VAL A 142 -13.00 9.27 3.05
N LEU A 143 -13.52 8.36 2.24
CA LEU A 143 -13.39 8.44 0.79
C LEU A 143 -14.63 9.11 0.20
N TYR A 144 -14.46 10.20 -0.54
CA TYR A 144 -15.55 10.84 -1.27
C TYR A 144 -15.45 10.43 -2.74
N GLY A 145 -16.39 9.57 -3.17
CA GLY A 145 -16.38 8.90 -4.47
C GLY A 145 -15.85 7.47 -4.41
N PHE A 146 -16.57 6.55 -5.05
CA PHE A 146 -16.25 5.11 -5.09
C PHE A 146 -16.17 4.60 -6.54
N GLY A 147 -15.52 5.38 -7.39
CA GLY A 147 -15.06 4.98 -8.72
C GLY A 147 -13.87 4.02 -8.63
N ARG A 148 -13.14 3.82 -9.73
CA ARG A 148 -11.96 2.93 -9.74
C ARG A 148 -10.92 3.35 -8.68
N ILE A 149 -10.55 4.62 -8.64
CA ILE A 149 -9.56 5.13 -7.68
C ILE A 149 -10.05 4.91 -6.24
N GLY A 150 -11.29 5.28 -5.91
CA GLY A 150 -11.84 5.07 -4.57
C GLY A 150 -11.85 3.59 -4.16
N ARG A 151 -12.17 2.66 -5.08
CA ARG A 151 -12.12 1.21 -4.81
C ARG A 151 -10.69 0.70 -4.59
N LEU A 152 -9.73 1.18 -5.37
CA LEU A 152 -8.32 0.80 -5.19
C LEU A 152 -7.75 1.35 -3.88
N LEU A 153 -8.05 2.61 -3.55
CA LEU A 153 -7.66 3.18 -2.26
C LEU A 153 -8.31 2.44 -1.09
N THR A 154 -9.58 2.02 -1.23
CA THR A 154 -10.21 1.17 -0.22
C THR A 154 -9.42 -0.12 0.00
N ARG A 155 -9.01 -0.81 -1.07
CA ARG A 155 -8.18 -2.02 -0.96
C ARG A 155 -6.86 -1.73 -0.24
N MET A 156 -6.16 -0.69 -0.65
CA MET A 156 -4.89 -0.29 -0.03
C MET A 156 -5.06 0.06 1.44
N LEU A 157 -6.00 0.93 1.81
CA LEU A 157 -6.24 1.31 3.20
C LEU A 157 -6.60 0.10 4.09
N ILE A 158 -7.32 -0.89 3.55
CA ILE A 158 -7.65 -2.12 4.29
C ILE A 158 -6.44 -3.08 4.35
N GLU A 159 -5.64 -3.15 3.30
CA GLU A 159 -4.41 -3.97 3.27
C GLU A 159 -3.31 -3.38 4.15
N ASP A 160 -3.24 -2.06 4.27
CA ASP A 160 -2.25 -1.34 5.07
C ASP A 160 -2.73 -1.07 6.51
N SER A 161 -3.92 -1.55 6.88
CA SER A 161 -4.47 -1.30 8.22
C SER A 161 -3.67 -1.96 9.36
N GLY A 162 -2.86 -2.98 9.07
CA GLY A 162 -2.01 -3.66 10.06
C GLY A 162 -2.81 -4.08 11.30
N GLY A 163 -2.41 -3.57 12.45
CA GLY A 163 -3.12 -3.72 13.72
C GLY A 163 -4.38 -2.84 13.86
N GLY A 164 -4.62 -1.93 12.92
CA GLY A 164 -5.75 -1.00 12.96
C GLY A 164 -5.48 0.33 13.69
N ASP A 165 -4.23 0.59 14.01
CA ASP A 165 -3.81 1.73 14.83
C ASP A 165 -3.39 2.97 14.02
N ASN A 166 -3.37 2.87 12.68
CA ASN A 166 -2.92 3.93 11.79
C ASN A 166 -4.11 4.64 11.10
N LEU A 167 -4.28 4.40 9.80
CA LEU A 167 -5.38 4.95 9.02
C LEU A 167 -6.58 4.02 9.06
N ARG A 168 -7.74 4.50 9.49
CA ARG A 168 -8.98 3.73 9.56
C ARG A 168 -9.99 4.23 8.53
N LEU A 169 -10.29 3.44 7.53
CA LEU A 169 -11.39 3.76 6.62
C LEU A 169 -12.73 3.60 7.34
N ARG A 170 -13.41 4.72 7.60
CA ARG A 170 -14.68 4.78 8.33
C ARG A 170 -15.89 4.88 7.41
N ALA A 171 -15.78 5.68 6.36
CA ALA A 171 -16.90 5.90 5.47
C ALA A 171 -16.49 6.10 4.01
N ILE A 172 -17.42 5.77 3.13
CA ILE A 172 -17.34 6.06 1.69
C ILE A 172 -18.60 6.82 1.30
N VAL A 173 -18.43 8.02 0.76
CA VAL A 173 -19.53 8.87 0.31
C VAL A 173 -19.78 8.66 -1.17
N VAL A 174 -21.03 8.44 -1.53
CA VAL A 174 -21.46 8.20 -2.92
C VAL A 174 -22.81 8.81 -3.20
N ARG A 175 -23.13 9.05 -4.47
CA ARG A 175 -24.50 9.35 -4.89
C ARG A 175 -25.28 8.06 -5.03
N LYS A 176 -26.49 8.00 -4.48
CA LYS A 176 -27.39 6.85 -4.65
C LYS A 176 -27.92 6.85 -6.09
N ALA A 177 -27.72 5.76 -6.81
CA ALA A 177 -28.17 5.67 -8.19
C ALA A 177 -29.46 4.87 -8.33
N VAL A 178 -29.53 3.69 -7.72
CA VAL A 178 -30.64 2.73 -7.87
C VAL A 178 -30.81 1.90 -6.60
N GLU A 179 -31.90 1.16 -6.53
CA GLU A 179 -32.08 0.11 -5.51
C GLU A 179 -31.00 -0.97 -5.66
N GLY A 180 -30.47 -1.50 -4.56
CA GLY A 180 -29.35 -2.45 -4.56
C GLY A 180 -28.00 -1.82 -4.92
N ASP A 181 -27.86 -0.50 -4.87
CA ASP A 181 -26.65 0.24 -5.17
C ASP A 181 -25.42 -0.28 -4.40
N ILE A 182 -25.59 -0.54 -3.11
CA ILE A 182 -24.50 -1.02 -2.25
C ILE A 182 -23.99 -2.41 -2.67
N ILE A 183 -24.87 -3.31 -3.13
CA ILE A 183 -24.49 -4.65 -3.62
C ILE A 183 -23.65 -4.50 -4.90
N LYS A 184 -24.07 -3.65 -5.83
CA LYS A 184 -23.32 -3.38 -7.05
C LYS A 184 -21.93 -2.83 -6.75
N ARG A 185 -21.81 -1.88 -5.81
CA ARG A 185 -20.53 -1.32 -5.38
C ARG A 185 -19.62 -2.35 -4.73
N ALA A 186 -20.18 -3.21 -3.87
CA ALA A 186 -19.43 -4.32 -3.27
C ALA A 186 -18.90 -5.28 -4.33
N ASN A 187 -19.69 -5.59 -5.36
CA ASN A 187 -19.25 -6.45 -6.47
C ASN A 187 -18.12 -5.80 -7.29
N LEU A 188 -18.25 -4.51 -7.59
CA LEU A 188 -17.18 -3.76 -8.26
C LEU A 188 -15.89 -3.65 -7.43
N MET A 189 -16.00 -3.70 -6.10
CA MET A 189 -14.82 -3.76 -5.24
C MET A 189 -14.17 -5.15 -5.24
N ARG A 190 -14.98 -6.22 -5.26
CA ARG A 190 -14.48 -7.60 -5.29
C ARG A 190 -13.70 -7.91 -6.56
N THR A 191 -14.06 -7.28 -7.68
CA THR A 191 -13.46 -7.53 -8.98
C THR A 191 -13.17 -6.23 -9.70
N ASP A 192 -11.94 -6.07 -10.19
CA ASP A 192 -11.53 -4.97 -11.06
C ASP A 192 -10.95 -5.55 -12.35
N SER A 193 -11.33 -4.99 -13.50
CA SER A 193 -10.94 -5.51 -14.82
C SER A 193 -9.44 -5.35 -15.12
N VAL A 194 -8.76 -4.47 -14.42
CA VAL A 194 -7.32 -4.18 -14.62
C VAL A 194 -6.48 -4.75 -13.50
N HIS A 195 -6.91 -4.56 -12.24
CA HIS A 195 -6.14 -4.92 -11.04
C HIS A 195 -6.54 -6.27 -10.45
N GLY A 196 -7.50 -6.95 -11.09
CA GLY A 196 -7.91 -8.29 -10.68
C GLY A 196 -8.80 -8.32 -9.42
N PRO A 197 -9.03 -9.53 -8.87
CA PRO A 197 -9.87 -9.71 -7.70
C PRO A 197 -9.22 -9.11 -6.44
N PHE A 198 -10.06 -8.64 -5.52
CA PHE A 198 -9.64 -8.26 -4.18
C PHE A 198 -9.28 -9.53 -3.38
N LYS A 199 -8.12 -9.53 -2.74
CA LYS A 199 -7.62 -10.66 -1.95
C LYS A 199 -8.15 -10.65 -0.51
N GLY A 200 -9.44 -10.36 -0.35
CA GLY A 200 -10.07 -10.27 0.95
C GLY A 200 -11.57 -10.57 0.88
N THR A 201 -12.23 -10.34 2.00
CA THR A 201 -13.66 -10.55 2.17
C THR A 201 -14.42 -9.23 2.12
N VAL A 202 -15.57 -9.22 1.45
CA VAL A 202 -16.50 -8.08 1.43
C VAL A 202 -17.91 -8.61 1.73
N ARG A 203 -18.51 -8.18 2.82
CA ARG A 203 -19.90 -8.48 3.19
C ARG A 203 -20.71 -7.20 3.17
N VAL A 204 -21.92 -7.26 2.68
CA VAL A 204 -22.88 -6.16 2.64
C VAL A 204 -23.87 -6.31 3.79
N ILE A 205 -24.18 -5.21 4.49
CA ILE A 205 -25.28 -5.07 5.44
C ILE A 205 -26.18 -3.95 4.89
N GLU A 206 -27.19 -4.33 4.11
CA GLU A 206 -28.03 -3.37 3.38
C GLU A 206 -28.85 -2.49 4.30
N GLU A 207 -29.38 -3.04 5.39
CA GLU A 207 -30.23 -2.33 6.34
C GLU A 207 -29.48 -1.21 7.07
N GLU A 208 -28.17 -1.31 7.12
CA GLU A 208 -27.29 -0.33 7.77
C GLU A 208 -26.47 0.50 6.78
N ASP A 209 -26.66 0.35 5.47
CA ASP A 209 -25.78 0.94 4.45
C ASP A 209 -24.30 0.76 4.78
N LYS A 210 -23.87 -0.48 5.07
CA LYS A 210 -22.52 -0.80 5.57
C LYS A 210 -21.86 -1.92 4.78
N LEU A 211 -20.58 -1.78 4.56
CA LEU A 211 -19.70 -2.85 4.09
C LEU A 211 -18.79 -3.32 5.23
N ILE A 212 -18.64 -4.64 5.38
CA ILE A 212 -17.61 -5.23 6.23
C ILE A 212 -16.50 -5.76 5.31
N ILE A 213 -15.33 -5.13 5.37
CA ILE A 213 -14.21 -5.43 4.47
C ILE A 213 -13.04 -5.91 5.33
N ASN A 214 -12.68 -7.20 5.23
CA ASN A 214 -11.67 -7.83 6.11
C ASN A 214 -11.89 -7.53 7.60
N GLY A 215 -13.16 -7.47 8.03
CA GLY A 215 -13.53 -7.14 9.42
C GLY A 215 -13.68 -5.65 9.70
N ASN A 216 -13.19 -4.76 8.85
CA ASN A 216 -13.39 -3.31 9.00
C ASN A 216 -14.80 -2.90 8.62
N GLU A 217 -15.48 -2.18 9.50
CA GLU A 217 -16.80 -1.61 9.24
C GLU A 217 -16.68 -0.29 8.50
N VAL A 218 -17.23 -0.24 7.29
CA VAL A 218 -17.19 0.93 6.41
C VAL A 218 -18.60 1.37 6.09
N LYS A 219 -18.97 2.57 6.55
CA LYS A 219 -20.29 3.16 6.29
C LYS A 219 -20.38 3.65 4.85
N ILE A 220 -21.48 3.39 4.16
CA ILE A 220 -21.80 4.03 2.89
C ILE A 220 -22.75 5.20 3.17
N ILE A 221 -22.28 6.40 2.88
CA ILE A 221 -23.06 7.63 3.06
C ILE A 221 -23.55 8.10 1.69
N TYR A 222 -24.84 8.30 1.57
CA TYR A 222 -25.44 8.77 0.35
C TYR A 222 -25.67 10.29 0.42
N ALA A 223 -24.92 11.04 -0.40
CA ALA A 223 -25.05 12.48 -0.51
C ALA A 223 -24.82 12.96 -1.96
N THR A 224 -25.44 14.05 -2.32
CA THR A 224 -25.26 14.68 -3.63
C THR A 224 -24.26 15.83 -3.54
N ASN A 225 -24.22 16.50 -2.41
CA ASN A 225 -23.35 17.63 -2.14
C ASN A 225 -22.58 17.40 -0.82
N PRO A 226 -21.29 17.76 -0.74
CA PRO A 226 -20.53 17.66 0.50
C PRO A 226 -21.20 18.34 1.70
N SER A 227 -21.77 19.53 1.52
CA SER A 227 -22.41 20.32 2.59
C SER A 227 -23.65 19.67 3.23
N GLU A 228 -24.13 18.54 2.70
CA GLU A 228 -25.27 17.79 3.25
C GLU A 228 -24.86 16.86 4.40
N ILE A 229 -23.55 16.70 4.67
CA ILE A 229 -23.04 15.67 5.58
C ILE A 229 -22.47 16.31 6.84
N ASP A 230 -22.96 15.86 7.99
CA ASP A 230 -22.27 15.98 9.27
C ASP A 230 -21.64 14.62 9.61
N TYR A 231 -20.31 14.54 9.55
CA TYR A 231 -19.61 13.28 9.78
C TYR A 231 -19.62 12.85 11.25
N THR A 232 -19.89 13.79 12.16
CA THR A 232 -20.00 13.48 13.59
C THR A 232 -21.24 12.64 13.91
N ASP A 233 -22.27 12.67 13.05
CA ASP A 233 -23.44 11.76 13.14
C ASP A 233 -23.05 10.28 12.93
N TYR A 234 -21.85 10.02 12.42
CA TYR A 234 -21.29 8.69 12.17
C TYR A 234 -20.10 8.36 13.09
N ASP A 235 -19.94 9.10 14.20
CA ASP A 235 -18.81 8.97 15.10
C ASP A 235 -17.45 9.13 14.38
N ILE A 236 -17.37 10.02 13.40
CA ILE A 236 -16.17 10.36 12.64
C ILE A 236 -15.74 11.77 13.04
N SER A 237 -14.50 11.90 13.51
CA SER A 237 -13.95 13.18 13.94
C SER A 237 -12.49 13.31 13.53
N ASN A 238 -12.03 14.54 13.32
CA ASN A 238 -10.66 14.85 12.89
C ASN A 238 -10.22 14.05 11.66
N ALA A 239 -11.14 13.75 10.74
CA ALA A 239 -10.89 12.84 9.63
C ALA A 239 -10.12 13.49 8.47
N LEU A 240 -9.30 12.66 7.80
CA LEU A 240 -8.77 12.93 6.48
C LEU A 240 -9.83 12.52 5.42
N LEU A 241 -10.37 13.49 4.69
CA LEU A 241 -11.23 13.22 3.56
C LEU A 241 -10.40 13.14 2.27
N ILE A 242 -10.56 12.05 1.51
CA ILE A 242 -9.91 11.87 0.21
C ILE A 242 -10.96 11.95 -0.90
N ASP A 243 -10.90 13.02 -1.69
CA ASP A 243 -11.80 13.21 -2.84
C ASP A 243 -11.28 12.46 -4.07
N ASN A 244 -12.04 11.46 -4.49
CA ASN A 244 -11.75 10.63 -5.66
C ASN A 244 -12.65 10.94 -6.85
N THR A 245 -13.45 12.00 -6.78
CA THR A 245 -14.41 12.34 -7.84
C THR A 245 -13.76 13.18 -8.94
N GLY A 246 -12.74 13.98 -8.58
CA GLY A 246 -12.14 14.96 -9.47
C GLY A 246 -13.09 16.09 -9.90
N VAL A 247 -14.24 16.22 -9.26
CA VAL A 247 -15.23 17.28 -9.52
C VAL A 247 -14.75 18.61 -8.96
N TRP A 248 -14.36 18.60 -7.67
CA TRP A 248 -13.85 19.77 -6.97
C TRP A 248 -12.34 19.81 -7.05
N ARG A 249 -11.77 20.78 -7.79
CA ARG A 249 -10.32 20.90 -7.98
C ARG A 249 -9.77 22.25 -7.52
N THR A 250 -10.66 23.17 -7.14
CA THR A 250 -10.33 24.51 -6.69
C THR A 250 -10.30 24.60 -5.18
N LYS A 251 -9.66 25.63 -4.64
CA LYS A 251 -9.61 25.86 -3.19
C LYS A 251 -11.02 26.07 -2.60
N GLU A 252 -11.88 26.76 -3.32
CA GLU A 252 -13.29 26.98 -2.92
C GLU A 252 -14.05 25.64 -2.91
N GLY A 253 -13.93 24.86 -3.99
CA GLY A 253 -14.64 23.57 -4.12
C GLY A 253 -14.21 22.57 -3.05
N LEU A 254 -12.91 22.39 -2.83
CA LEU A 254 -12.38 21.48 -1.81
C LEU A 254 -12.64 21.99 -0.39
N GLY A 255 -12.73 23.31 -0.21
CA GLY A 255 -13.13 23.92 1.04
C GLY A 255 -14.55 23.55 1.49
N THR A 256 -15.43 23.16 0.58
CA THR A 256 -16.77 22.67 0.97
C THR A 256 -16.70 21.38 1.78
N HIS A 257 -15.75 20.50 1.49
CA HIS A 257 -15.50 19.31 2.30
C HIS A 257 -14.89 19.65 3.67
N LEU A 258 -13.95 20.60 3.70
CA LEU A 258 -13.31 21.01 4.93
C LEU A 258 -14.26 21.70 5.91
N ASN A 259 -15.31 22.32 5.41
CA ASN A 259 -16.34 22.96 6.23
C ASN A 259 -17.35 21.98 6.85
N CYS A 260 -17.28 20.69 6.51
CA CYS A 260 -18.15 19.68 7.12
C CYS A 260 -17.63 19.31 8.51
N ASN A 261 -18.52 19.21 9.49
CA ASN A 261 -18.15 18.75 10.83
C ASN A 261 -17.52 17.35 10.76
N GLY A 262 -16.42 17.16 11.50
CA GLY A 262 -15.69 15.91 11.55
C GLY A 262 -14.51 15.81 10.58
N ILE A 263 -14.33 16.74 9.62
CA ILE A 263 -13.22 16.74 8.67
C ILE A 263 -12.17 17.77 9.09
N SER A 264 -10.90 17.38 9.11
CA SER A 264 -9.76 18.23 9.44
C SER A 264 -8.83 18.51 8.27
N LYS A 265 -8.73 17.57 7.33
CA LYS A 265 -7.87 17.66 6.13
C LYS A 265 -8.58 17.09 4.91
N VAL A 266 -8.22 17.61 3.74
CA VAL A 266 -8.76 17.17 2.45
C VAL A 266 -7.60 16.87 1.50
N LEU A 267 -7.60 15.69 0.90
CA LEU A 267 -6.68 15.28 -0.15
C LEU A 267 -7.46 15.01 -1.44
N LEU A 268 -7.11 15.70 -2.51
CA LEU A 268 -7.65 15.41 -3.84
C LEU A 268 -6.77 14.42 -4.58
N THR A 269 -7.32 13.33 -5.11
CA THR A 269 -6.60 12.34 -5.93
C THR A 269 -6.45 12.73 -7.41
N ALA A 270 -6.39 14.02 -7.69
CA ALA A 270 -6.22 14.60 -9.01
C ALA A 270 -5.40 15.91 -8.90
N PRO A 271 -4.98 16.51 -10.02
CA PRO A 271 -4.30 17.80 -9.99
C PRO A 271 -5.21 18.90 -9.41
N ALA A 272 -4.80 19.46 -8.30
CA ALA A 272 -5.46 20.60 -7.67
C ALA A 272 -5.08 21.92 -8.38
N LYS A 273 -5.96 22.93 -8.27
CA LYS A 273 -5.82 24.27 -8.86
C LYS A 273 -5.67 25.33 -7.77
N ASP A 274 -5.62 26.59 -8.16
CA ASP A 274 -5.66 27.77 -7.31
C ASP A 274 -4.55 27.82 -6.25
N GLY A 275 -3.34 27.38 -6.61
CA GLY A 275 -2.17 27.42 -5.75
C GLY A 275 -2.17 26.33 -4.64
N ILE A 276 -3.10 25.38 -4.66
CA ILE A 276 -3.05 24.22 -3.78
C ILE A 276 -1.80 23.41 -4.12
N LYS A 277 -1.03 23.04 -3.10
CA LYS A 277 0.18 22.23 -3.25
C LYS A 277 -0.18 20.83 -3.80
N ASN A 278 0.46 20.47 -4.91
CA ASN A 278 0.36 19.13 -5.49
C ASN A 278 1.58 18.32 -5.07
N ILE A 279 1.36 17.24 -4.37
CA ILE A 279 2.42 16.41 -3.77
C ILE A 279 2.64 15.15 -4.59
N VAL A 280 3.90 14.86 -4.87
CA VAL A 280 4.37 13.57 -5.36
C VAL A 280 5.21 12.95 -4.24
N HIS A 281 4.79 11.80 -3.74
CA HIS A 281 5.44 11.14 -2.61
C HIS A 281 6.94 10.88 -2.88
N GLY A 282 7.77 11.18 -1.89
CA GLY A 282 9.23 11.03 -1.98
C GLY A 282 9.94 12.10 -2.83
N ILE A 283 9.21 13.06 -3.41
CA ILE A 283 9.77 14.08 -4.30
C ILE A 283 9.74 15.47 -3.65
N ASN A 284 8.59 15.88 -3.17
CA ASN A 284 8.38 17.22 -2.63
C ASN A 284 7.55 17.21 -1.34
N ASN A 285 7.67 16.17 -0.51
CA ASN A 285 6.96 16.07 0.76
C ASN A 285 7.30 17.22 1.71
N GLU A 286 8.52 17.73 1.61
CA GLU A 286 9.05 18.80 2.46
C GLU A 286 8.34 20.14 2.28
N ILE A 287 7.59 20.32 1.18
CA ILE A 287 6.79 21.55 1.00
C ILE A 287 5.47 21.52 1.79
N ILE A 288 5.09 20.36 2.36
CA ILE A 288 3.89 20.25 3.20
C ILE A 288 4.18 20.96 4.53
N GLU A 289 3.34 21.91 4.84
CA GLU A 289 3.33 22.65 6.10
C GLU A 289 2.01 22.34 6.83
N ASP A 290 1.37 23.34 7.39
CA ASP A 290 0.04 23.24 8.03
C ASP A 290 -1.12 23.24 7.01
N ASP A 291 -0.87 22.76 5.79
CA ASP A 291 -1.87 22.73 4.72
C ASP A 291 -3.01 21.78 5.06
N GLN A 292 -4.23 22.29 5.04
CA GLN A 292 -5.44 21.50 5.25
C GLN A 292 -5.98 20.90 3.95
N ILE A 293 -5.57 21.44 2.79
CA ILE A 293 -6.00 20.97 1.47
C ILE A 293 -4.77 20.71 0.63
N LEU A 294 -4.65 19.48 0.12
CA LEU A 294 -3.55 19.03 -0.73
C LEU A 294 -4.09 18.33 -1.98
N GLY A 295 -3.30 18.30 -3.03
CA GLY A 295 -3.55 17.50 -4.23
C GLY A 295 -2.47 16.44 -4.42
N ALA A 296 -2.82 15.28 -4.92
CA ALA A 296 -1.89 14.18 -5.21
C ALA A 296 -1.28 14.25 -6.63
N ALA A 297 -1.31 15.42 -7.26
CA ALA A 297 -0.84 15.64 -8.63
C ALA A 297 -1.55 14.76 -9.68
N SER A 298 -0.99 14.63 -10.87
CA SER A 298 -1.55 13.79 -11.94
C SER A 298 -0.92 12.40 -11.93
N CYS A 299 -1.63 11.42 -12.50
CA CYS A 299 -1.09 10.07 -12.70
C CYS A 299 0.20 10.06 -13.53
N THR A 300 0.29 10.89 -14.57
CA THR A 300 1.50 11.03 -15.39
C THR A 300 2.63 11.67 -14.62
N THR A 301 2.36 12.67 -13.77
CA THR A 301 3.37 13.28 -12.91
C THR A 301 3.91 12.26 -11.90
N ASN A 302 3.04 11.50 -11.25
CA ASN A 302 3.45 10.45 -10.31
C ASN A 302 4.24 9.32 -10.98
N ALA A 303 3.97 9.02 -12.25
CA ALA A 303 4.70 8.00 -12.98
C ALA A 303 6.12 8.44 -13.36
N ILE A 304 6.31 9.71 -13.79
CA ILE A 304 7.55 10.14 -14.40
C ILE A 304 8.53 10.84 -13.45
N VAL A 305 8.02 11.63 -12.52
CA VAL A 305 8.89 12.49 -11.68
C VAL A 305 9.81 11.70 -10.77
N PRO A 306 9.41 10.57 -10.15
CA PRO A 306 10.33 9.74 -9.38
C PRO A 306 11.52 9.24 -10.22
N THR A 307 11.26 8.79 -11.44
CA THR A 307 12.33 8.35 -12.37
C THR A 307 13.25 9.51 -12.75
N LEU A 308 12.69 10.67 -13.06
CA LEU A 308 13.48 11.87 -13.38
C LEU A 308 14.30 12.33 -12.17
N LYS A 309 13.77 12.22 -10.95
CA LYS A 309 14.51 12.59 -9.75
C LYS A 309 15.76 11.73 -9.60
N VAL A 310 15.62 10.42 -9.69
CA VAL A 310 16.78 9.50 -9.59
C VAL A 310 17.83 9.83 -10.66
N LEU A 311 17.41 10.04 -11.91
CA LEU A 311 18.33 10.38 -12.99
C LEU A 311 19.00 11.75 -12.78
N ASN A 312 18.24 12.73 -12.29
CA ASN A 312 18.77 14.06 -12.01
C ASN A 312 19.76 14.07 -10.85
N ASP A 313 19.45 13.36 -9.77
CA ASP A 313 20.29 13.31 -8.58
C ASP A 313 21.61 12.60 -8.85
N GLU A 314 21.60 11.56 -9.70
CA GLU A 314 22.79 10.76 -10.00
C GLU A 314 23.64 11.36 -11.14
N TYR A 315 23.01 11.89 -12.19
CA TYR A 315 23.74 12.32 -13.41
C TYR A 315 23.55 13.80 -13.75
N GLY A 316 22.55 14.45 -13.24
CA GLY A 316 22.11 15.78 -13.65
C GLY A 316 21.38 15.77 -15.00
N ILE A 317 20.24 16.48 -15.10
CA ILE A 317 19.47 16.62 -16.35
C ILE A 317 19.63 18.04 -16.88
N ILE A 318 20.18 18.17 -18.08
CA ILE A 318 20.33 19.47 -18.77
C ILE A 318 19.08 19.79 -19.61
N SER A 319 18.56 18.79 -20.33
CA SER A 319 17.37 18.91 -21.16
C SER A 319 16.80 17.52 -21.46
N GLY A 320 15.53 17.47 -21.82
CA GLY A 320 14.87 16.21 -22.16
C GLY A 320 13.56 16.43 -22.93
N HIS A 321 13.03 15.34 -23.46
CA HIS A 321 11.71 15.27 -24.06
C HIS A 321 10.91 14.18 -23.35
N ILE A 322 9.64 14.48 -23.05
CA ILE A 322 8.72 13.55 -22.42
C ILE A 322 7.56 13.31 -23.37
N GLU A 323 7.30 12.06 -23.67
CA GLU A 323 6.12 11.62 -24.38
C GLU A 323 5.37 10.59 -23.55
N SER A 324 4.05 10.77 -23.39
CA SER A 324 3.22 9.85 -22.63
C SER A 324 2.08 9.31 -23.50
N VAL A 325 1.91 7.99 -23.46
CA VAL A 325 0.74 7.32 -24.03
C VAL A 325 -0.15 6.90 -22.87
N HIS A 326 -1.32 7.53 -22.77
CA HIS A 326 -2.23 7.30 -21.65
C HIS A 326 -3.34 6.34 -22.05
N SER A 327 -3.53 5.27 -21.27
CA SER A 327 -4.65 4.36 -21.45
C SER A 327 -5.99 5.00 -21.04
N TYR A 328 -7.08 4.30 -21.34
CA TYR A 328 -8.43 4.76 -21.01
C TYR A 328 -8.63 4.97 -19.50
N THR A 329 -9.41 5.98 -19.15
CA THR A 329 -9.85 6.28 -17.78
C THR A 329 -11.37 6.16 -17.63
N ASN A 330 -11.87 6.30 -16.41
CA ASN A 330 -13.31 6.18 -16.13
C ASN A 330 -14.17 7.23 -16.85
N ASP A 331 -13.60 8.37 -17.22
CA ASP A 331 -14.29 9.42 -17.99
C ASP A 331 -14.78 8.93 -19.37
N GLN A 332 -14.32 7.79 -19.81
CA GLN A 332 -14.61 7.20 -21.12
C GLN A 332 -15.64 6.07 -21.08
N ASN A 333 -16.36 5.93 -19.97
CA ASN A 333 -17.49 4.98 -19.80
C ASN A 333 -17.17 3.53 -20.16
N LEU A 334 -16.08 3.02 -19.62
CA LEU A 334 -15.69 1.62 -19.78
C LEU A 334 -16.36 0.71 -18.73
N ILE A 335 -16.08 -0.59 -18.85
CA ILE A 335 -16.76 -1.70 -18.16
C ILE A 335 -16.90 -1.52 -16.63
N ASP A 336 -15.93 -0.89 -15.97
CA ASP A 336 -15.90 -0.75 -14.52
C ASP A 336 -16.59 0.52 -14.00
N ASN A 337 -17.26 1.27 -14.85
CA ASN A 337 -18.03 2.43 -14.41
C ASN A 337 -19.35 2.01 -13.75
N PHE A 338 -19.75 2.79 -12.76
CA PHE A 338 -21.07 2.66 -12.15
C PHE A 338 -22.12 3.39 -13.00
N HIS A 339 -23.01 2.64 -13.64
CA HIS A 339 -24.15 3.13 -14.40
C HIS A 339 -25.44 2.51 -13.90
#